data_042a5eac3f2c6b72ea44b3720de7d0bf
#
_entry.id   042a5eac3f2c6b72ea44b3720de7d0bf
#
_cell.length_a   1.000
_cell.length_b   1.000
_cell.length_c   1.000
_cell.angle_alpha   90.00
_cell.angle_beta   90.00
_cell.angle_gamma   90.00
#
_symmetry.space_group_name_H-M   'P 1'
#
loop_
_entity.id
_entity.type
_entity.pdbx_description
1 polymer ?
#
loop_
_entity_poly.entity_id
_entity_poly.type
_entity_poly.pdbx_seq_one_letter_code
_entity_poly.pdbx_strand_id
1 'polypeptide(L)'
;MKKIIPIVLCVAALNLQAQQNPEVLDMKKHLIVMQFTNNDSLSQASVLGQVKNIRASWPNAQIEVVCHGPGLDLLVTSKSKATKMIEEWAAKGVVFAACNNTMRRRNLTKEDLLSAAQVVPSAMIELTRKQEKKWAYVKGGH
;
A
#
# COMPACT_ATOMS: atom_id res chain seq x y z
N MET A 1 24.59 57.26 -46.38
CA MET A 1 23.35 56.76 -45.85
C MET A 1 23.53 55.29 -45.37
N LYS A 2 23.70 55.05 -44.10
CA LYS A 2 23.93 53.69 -43.54
C LYS A 2 22.58 53.07 -43.22
N LYS A 3 22.22 51.98 -43.92
CA LYS A 3 21.01 51.23 -43.63
C LYS A 3 21.25 50.31 -42.41
N ILE A 4 20.53 50.51 -41.34
CA ILE A 4 20.53 49.68 -40.15
C ILE A 4 19.49 48.56 -40.39
N ILE A 5 19.93 47.31 -40.42
CA ILE A 5 19.07 46.14 -40.51
C ILE A 5 18.74 45.71 -39.05
N PRO A 6 17.48 45.65 -38.66
CA PRO A 6 17.13 45.14 -37.33
C PRO A 6 17.27 43.61 -37.31
N ILE A 7 18.13 43.12 -36.43
CA ILE A 7 18.20 41.70 -36.09
C ILE A 7 16.99 41.36 -35.24
N VAL A 8 16.04 40.60 -35.81
CA VAL A 8 14.93 40.00 -35.07
C VAL A 8 15.45 38.78 -34.33
N LEU A 9 15.60 38.93 -33.04
CA LEU A 9 15.96 37.80 -32.14
C LEU A 9 14.73 36.93 -31.91
N CYS A 10 14.61 35.83 -32.65
CA CYS A 10 13.61 34.80 -32.38
C CYS A 10 13.99 34.03 -31.13
N VAL A 11 13.39 34.38 -29.99
CA VAL A 11 13.45 33.58 -28.75
C VAL A 11 12.55 32.38 -28.97
N ALA A 12 13.12 31.24 -29.34
CA ALA A 12 12.41 29.96 -29.32
C ALA A 12 12.19 29.55 -27.85
N ALA A 13 11.00 29.80 -27.34
CA ALA A 13 10.55 29.24 -26.06
C ALA A 13 10.46 27.72 -26.20
N LEU A 14 11.46 27.02 -25.70
CA LEU A 14 11.44 25.59 -25.52
C LEU A 14 10.39 25.29 -24.41
N ASN A 15 9.15 24.99 -24.83
CA ASN A 15 8.15 24.38 -23.95
C ASN A 15 8.64 22.98 -23.58
N LEU A 16 9.34 22.83 -22.44
CA LEU A 16 9.50 21.56 -21.76
C LEU A 16 8.13 21.16 -21.21
N GLN A 17 7.27 20.63 -22.07
CA GLN A 17 6.16 19.82 -21.60
C GLN A 17 6.80 18.54 -21.06
N ALA A 18 6.84 18.43 -19.72
CA ALA A 18 7.08 17.15 -19.08
C ALA A 18 6.02 16.18 -19.66
N GLN A 19 6.45 15.28 -20.51
CA GLN A 19 5.62 14.17 -20.98
C GLN A 19 5.30 13.34 -19.74
N GLN A 20 4.14 13.61 -19.13
CA GLN A 20 3.48 12.64 -18.28
C GLN A 20 3.12 11.48 -19.23
N ASN A 21 3.97 10.45 -19.27
CA ASN A 21 3.56 9.19 -19.86
C ASN A 21 2.26 8.80 -19.18
N PRO A 22 1.15 8.62 -19.92
CA PRO A 22 -0.06 8.09 -19.32
C PRO A 22 0.33 6.76 -18.69
N GLU A 23 0.20 6.66 -17.36
CA GLU A 23 0.47 5.42 -16.64
C GLU A 23 -0.44 4.35 -17.25
N VAL A 24 0.15 3.42 -18.00
CA VAL A 24 -0.61 2.36 -18.66
C VAL A 24 -1.12 1.45 -17.56
N LEU A 25 -2.43 1.51 -17.31
CA LEU A 25 -3.09 0.65 -16.32
C LEU A 25 -2.91 -0.81 -16.73
N ASP A 26 -2.23 -1.60 -15.89
CA ASP A 26 -2.18 -3.05 -16.06
C ASP A 26 -3.43 -3.68 -15.44
N MET A 27 -4.33 -4.16 -16.28
CA MET A 27 -5.59 -4.80 -15.88
C MET A 27 -5.44 -6.28 -15.51
N LYS A 28 -4.23 -6.83 -15.54
CA LYS A 28 -3.97 -8.21 -15.11
C LYS A 28 -4.25 -8.37 -13.62
N LYS A 29 -4.54 -9.60 -13.23
CA LYS A 29 -4.71 -9.97 -11.84
C LYS A 29 -3.33 -10.20 -11.20
N HIS A 30 -2.83 -9.23 -10.46
CA HIS A 30 -1.64 -9.36 -9.63
C HIS A 30 -2.01 -9.89 -8.26
N LEU A 31 -1.19 -10.77 -7.69
CA LEU A 31 -1.37 -11.35 -6.36
C LEU A 31 -0.23 -10.87 -5.48
N ILE A 32 -0.53 -10.06 -4.46
CA ILE A 32 0.48 -9.40 -3.62
C ILE A 32 0.18 -9.67 -2.16
N VAL A 33 1.16 -10.24 -1.45
CA VAL A 33 1.12 -10.35 0.01
C VAL A 33 2.16 -9.41 0.62
N MET A 34 1.69 -8.50 1.47
CA MET A 34 2.52 -7.50 2.13
C MET A 34 2.72 -7.86 3.60
N GLN A 35 3.97 -7.96 4.04
CA GLN A 35 4.27 -8.11 5.46
C GLN A 35 4.36 -6.74 6.13
N PHE A 36 3.67 -6.56 7.25
CA PHE A 36 3.71 -5.32 8.02
C PHE A 36 4.07 -5.58 9.48
N THR A 37 5.12 -4.90 9.98
CA THR A 37 5.68 -5.13 11.33
C THR A 37 5.92 -3.86 12.14
N ASN A 38 5.65 -2.69 11.61
CA ASN A 38 5.93 -1.40 12.25
C ASN A 38 4.66 -0.84 12.90
N ASN A 39 4.78 -0.13 14.03
CA ASN A 39 3.61 0.41 14.74
C ASN A 39 3.53 1.94 14.76
N ASP A 40 4.57 2.63 14.30
CA ASP A 40 4.54 4.10 14.23
C ASP A 40 3.56 4.61 13.17
N SER A 41 3.07 5.83 13.36
CA SER A 41 2.02 6.40 12.51
C SER A 41 2.46 6.64 11.06
N LEU A 42 3.75 6.93 10.83
CA LEU A 42 4.29 7.10 9.48
C LEU A 42 4.30 5.79 8.72
N SER A 43 4.76 4.71 9.35
CA SER A 43 4.74 3.37 8.75
C SER A 43 3.32 2.88 8.49
N GLN A 44 2.35 3.17 9.39
CA GLN A 44 0.94 2.86 9.17
C GLN A 44 0.39 3.62 7.94
N ALA A 45 0.67 4.91 7.83
CA ALA A 45 0.27 5.71 6.67
C ALA A 45 0.96 5.23 5.39
N SER A 46 2.25 4.87 5.47
CA SER A 46 3.05 4.40 4.35
C SER A 46 2.50 3.10 3.74
N VAL A 47 2.21 2.08 4.54
CA VAL A 47 1.68 0.81 4.01
C VAL A 47 0.33 1.00 3.32
N LEU A 48 -0.53 1.87 3.83
CA LEU A 48 -1.82 2.18 3.19
C LEU A 48 -1.66 3.03 1.92
N GLY A 49 -0.68 3.93 1.91
CA GLY A 49 -0.26 4.65 0.70
C GLY A 49 0.26 3.70 -0.39
N GLN A 50 1.03 2.68 -0.01
CA GLN A 50 1.50 1.64 -0.92
C GLN A 50 0.33 0.84 -1.50
N VAL A 51 -0.66 0.44 -0.68
CA VAL A 51 -1.91 -0.21 -1.15
C VAL A 51 -2.63 0.67 -2.16
N LYS A 52 -2.77 1.97 -1.86
CA LYS A 52 -3.39 2.95 -2.77
C LYS A 52 -2.67 3.01 -4.12
N ASN A 53 -1.33 3.12 -4.10
CA ASN A 53 -0.52 3.24 -5.31
C ASN A 53 -0.58 1.96 -6.16
N ILE A 54 -0.52 0.78 -5.54
CA ILE A 54 -0.68 -0.49 -6.24
C ILE A 54 -2.05 -0.54 -6.94
N ARG A 55 -3.12 -0.18 -6.25
CA ARG A 55 -4.47 -0.20 -6.83
C ARG A 55 -4.69 0.87 -7.90
N ALA A 56 -3.95 1.98 -7.85
CA ALA A 56 -3.99 3.00 -8.89
C ALA A 56 -3.40 2.46 -10.20
N SER A 57 -2.26 1.77 -10.13
CA SER A 57 -1.58 1.21 -11.32
C SER A 57 -2.15 -0.15 -11.74
N TRP A 58 -2.60 -0.97 -10.77
CA TRP A 58 -3.13 -2.32 -10.98
C TRP A 58 -4.53 -2.47 -10.34
N PRO A 59 -5.59 -1.99 -10.99
CA PRO A 59 -6.94 -1.95 -10.39
C PRO A 59 -7.46 -3.32 -9.95
N ASN A 60 -7.06 -4.40 -10.63
CA ASN A 60 -7.48 -5.77 -10.36
C ASN A 60 -6.52 -6.53 -9.42
N ALA A 61 -5.51 -5.87 -8.85
CA ALA A 61 -4.61 -6.53 -7.92
C ALA A 61 -5.35 -7.06 -6.69
N GLN A 62 -5.09 -8.31 -6.30
CA GLN A 62 -5.45 -8.87 -5.01
C GLN A 62 -4.32 -8.57 -4.03
N ILE A 63 -4.66 -7.92 -2.93
CA ILE A 63 -3.69 -7.49 -1.93
C ILE A 63 -4.10 -8.05 -0.57
N GLU A 64 -3.14 -8.64 0.13
CA GLU A 64 -3.27 -8.99 1.53
C GLU A 64 -2.15 -8.36 2.34
N VAL A 65 -2.51 -7.65 3.42
CA VAL A 65 -1.56 -7.05 4.36
C VAL A 65 -1.53 -7.89 5.63
N VAL A 66 -0.43 -8.61 5.86
CA VAL A 66 -0.25 -9.51 7.01
C VAL A 66 0.46 -8.74 8.13
N CYS A 67 -0.29 -8.42 9.19
CA CYS A 67 0.16 -7.63 10.34
C CYS A 67 0.57 -8.52 11.49
N HIS A 68 1.82 -8.37 11.98
CA HIS A 68 2.31 -9.11 13.13
C HIS A 68 3.36 -8.33 13.93
N GLY A 69 3.73 -8.84 15.11
CA GLY A 69 4.61 -8.12 16.02
C GLY A 69 4.05 -6.73 16.35
N PRO A 70 4.88 -5.68 16.35
CA PRO A 70 4.41 -4.31 16.55
C PRO A 70 3.41 -3.85 15.47
N GLY A 71 3.53 -4.33 14.23
CA GLY A 71 2.64 -3.97 13.11
C GLY A 71 1.19 -4.40 13.29
N LEU A 72 0.90 -5.30 14.25
CA LEU A 72 -0.48 -5.63 14.60
C LEU A 72 -1.28 -4.41 15.09
N ASP A 73 -0.62 -3.36 15.59
CA ASP A 73 -1.24 -2.11 16.03
C ASP A 73 -2.04 -1.41 14.93
N LEU A 74 -1.71 -1.65 13.67
CA LEU A 74 -2.51 -1.20 12.53
C LEU A 74 -3.97 -1.68 12.62
N LEU A 75 -4.19 -2.87 13.16
CA LEU A 75 -5.51 -3.54 13.21
C LEU A 75 -6.14 -3.56 14.61
N VAL A 76 -5.46 -3.06 15.63
CA VAL A 76 -6.01 -2.97 17.00
C VAL A 76 -6.80 -1.68 17.12
N THR A 77 -8.08 -1.78 17.49
CA THR A 77 -9.04 -0.65 17.54
C THR A 77 -8.49 0.55 18.33
N SER A 78 -7.88 0.30 19.50
CA SER A 78 -7.33 1.35 20.36
C SER A 78 -5.99 1.94 19.89
N LYS A 79 -5.34 1.33 18.89
CA LYS A 79 -3.98 1.67 18.42
C LYS A 79 -3.95 2.16 16.97
N SER A 80 -4.87 1.71 16.13
CA SER A 80 -4.92 2.07 14.72
C SER A 80 -5.10 3.57 14.55
N LYS A 81 -4.27 4.15 13.69
CA LYS A 81 -4.37 5.56 13.27
C LYS A 81 -5.08 5.73 11.91
N ALA A 82 -5.58 4.63 11.36
CA ALA A 82 -6.06 4.60 9.98
C ALA A 82 -7.34 3.76 9.80
N THR A 83 -8.15 3.62 10.86
CA THR A 83 -9.36 2.76 10.89
C THR A 83 -10.22 2.96 9.65
N LYS A 84 -10.62 4.21 9.37
CA LYS A 84 -11.48 4.53 8.23
C LYS A 84 -10.90 4.07 6.89
N MET A 85 -9.60 4.29 6.68
CA MET A 85 -8.94 3.90 5.43
C MET A 85 -8.84 2.37 5.29
N ILE A 86 -8.63 1.65 6.40
CA ILE A 86 -8.61 0.18 6.42
C ILE A 86 -9.99 -0.36 6.04
N GLU A 87 -11.07 0.19 6.62
CA GLU A 87 -12.44 -0.20 6.29
C GLU A 87 -12.78 0.07 4.82
N GLU A 88 -12.38 1.23 4.29
CA GLU A 88 -12.56 1.57 2.88
C GLU A 88 -11.82 0.60 1.93
N TRP A 89 -10.59 0.23 2.25
CA TRP A 89 -9.82 -0.71 1.44
C TRP A 89 -10.33 -2.15 1.58
N ALA A 90 -10.76 -2.55 2.78
CA ALA A 90 -11.39 -3.86 2.99
C ALA A 90 -12.69 -3.99 2.18
N ALA A 91 -13.52 -2.96 2.15
CA ALA A 91 -14.72 -2.91 1.30
C ALA A 91 -14.39 -3.03 -0.21
N LYS A 92 -13.18 -2.61 -0.62
CA LYS A 92 -12.65 -2.78 -1.98
C LYS A 92 -11.89 -4.11 -2.19
N GLY A 93 -11.97 -5.05 -1.24
CA GLY A 93 -11.41 -6.40 -1.36
C GLY A 93 -9.94 -6.53 -0.96
N VAL A 94 -9.35 -5.55 -0.29
CA VAL A 94 -8.03 -5.71 0.35
C VAL A 94 -8.22 -6.50 1.64
N VAL A 95 -7.41 -7.54 1.85
CA VAL A 95 -7.43 -8.35 3.07
C VAL A 95 -6.43 -7.79 4.07
N PHE A 96 -6.86 -7.58 5.31
CA PHE A 96 -6.01 -7.21 6.43
C PHE A 96 -5.96 -8.37 7.42
N ALA A 97 -4.83 -9.09 7.47
CA ALA A 97 -4.66 -10.32 8.22
C ALA A 97 -3.91 -10.07 9.54
N ALA A 98 -4.55 -10.37 10.66
CA ALA A 98 -4.01 -10.27 12.01
C ALA A 98 -3.41 -11.61 12.46
N CYS A 99 -2.14 -11.61 12.87
CA CYS A 99 -1.44 -12.80 13.34
C CYS A 99 -1.92 -13.24 14.72
N ASN A 100 -2.57 -14.39 14.83
CA ASN A 100 -3.05 -14.93 16.12
C ASN A 100 -1.91 -15.20 17.10
N ASN A 101 -0.73 -15.64 16.65
CA ASN A 101 0.42 -15.82 17.52
C ASN A 101 0.84 -14.49 18.20
N THR A 102 0.77 -13.37 17.47
CA THR A 102 1.02 -12.05 18.06
C THR A 102 -0.10 -11.64 19.01
N MET A 103 -1.35 -11.88 18.64
CA MET A 103 -2.51 -11.58 19.50
C MET A 103 -2.37 -12.30 20.85
N ARG A 104 -2.13 -13.61 20.85
CA ARG A 104 -1.96 -14.40 22.08
C ARG A 104 -0.84 -13.87 22.97
N ARG A 105 0.32 -13.55 22.40
CA ARG A 105 1.44 -12.97 23.18
C ARG A 105 1.12 -11.61 23.80
N ARG A 106 0.16 -10.89 23.23
CA ARG A 106 -0.26 -9.57 23.70
C ARG A 106 -1.59 -9.59 24.45
N ASN A 107 -2.12 -10.78 24.75
CA ASN A 107 -3.43 -10.98 25.39
C ASN A 107 -4.56 -10.23 24.68
N LEU A 108 -4.51 -10.18 23.33
CA LEU A 108 -5.56 -9.58 22.50
C LEU A 108 -6.53 -10.66 22.01
N THR A 109 -7.80 -10.29 21.94
CA THR A 109 -8.88 -11.10 21.39
C THR A 109 -9.36 -10.52 20.05
N LYS A 110 -10.32 -11.16 19.40
CA LYS A 110 -10.87 -10.64 18.14
C LYS A 110 -11.64 -9.33 18.34
N GLU A 111 -12.22 -9.15 19.50
CA GLU A 111 -12.99 -7.96 19.90
C GLU A 111 -12.12 -6.72 20.02
N ASP A 112 -10.81 -6.89 20.23
CA ASP A 112 -9.84 -5.79 20.26
C ASP A 112 -9.46 -5.32 18.85
N LEU A 113 -9.81 -6.07 17.82
CA LEU A 113 -9.44 -5.76 16.44
C LEU A 113 -10.54 -4.97 15.72
N LEU A 114 -10.13 -4.24 14.69
CA LEU A 114 -11.06 -3.65 13.71
C LEU A 114 -11.90 -4.75 13.07
N SER A 115 -13.17 -4.47 12.81
CA SER A 115 -14.11 -5.41 12.19
C SER A 115 -13.64 -5.93 10.82
N ALA A 116 -12.88 -5.11 10.10
CA ALA A 116 -12.27 -5.45 8.82
C ALA A 116 -11.10 -6.44 8.92
N ALA A 117 -10.56 -6.68 10.12
CA ALA A 117 -9.43 -7.58 10.31
C ALA A 117 -9.84 -9.05 10.26
N GLN A 118 -9.09 -9.87 9.53
CA GLN A 118 -9.21 -11.32 9.49
C GLN A 118 -8.09 -11.94 10.32
N VAL A 119 -8.42 -12.92 11.18
CA VAL A 119 -7.40 -13.59 11.99
C VAL A 119 -6.81 -14.76 11.22
N VAL A 120 -5.48 -14.80 11.12
CA VAL A 120 -4.73 -15.93 10.56
C VAL A 120 -3.92 -16.61 11.67
N PRO A 121 -3.73 -17.94 11.64
CA PRO A 121 -3.06 -18.67 12.72
C PRO A 121 -1.65 -18.16 13.00
N SER A 122 -0.88 -17.85 11.97
CA SER A 122 0.49 -17.35 12.04
C SER A 122 0.83 -16.53 10.81
N ALA A 123 1.45 -15.36 11.01
CA ALA A 123 1.92 -14.53 9.91
C ALA A 123 2.94 -15.28 9.02
N MET A 124 3.89 -16.01 9.62
CA MET A 124 4.90 -16.75 8.86
C MET A 124 4.27 -17.83 7.98
N ILE A 125 3.30 -18.58 8.52
CA ILE A 125 2.56 -19.59 7.75
C ILE A 125 1.76 -18.93 6.64
N GLU A 126 1.07 -17.83 6.92
CA GLU A 126 0.26 -17.12 5.90
C GLU A 126 1.13 -16.58 4.76
N LEU A 127 2.23 -15.90 5.10
CA LEU A 127 3.19 -15.39 4.11
C LEU A 127 3.79 -16.53 3.25
N THR A 128 4.14 -17.67 3.87
CA THR A 128 4.66 -18.83 3.15
C THR A 128 3.61 -19.42 2.19
N ARG A 129 2.39 -19.67 2.70
CA ARG A 129 1.29 -20.22 1.90
C ARG A 129 0.93 -19.35 0.70
N LYS A 130 0.95 -18.01 0.86
CA LYS A 130 0.71 -17.07 -0.24
C LYS A 130 1.81 -17.19 -1.29
N GLN A 131 3.07 -17.23 -0.90
CA GLN A 131 4.19 -17.39 -1.84
C GLN A 131 4.16 -18.74 -2.57
N GLU A 132 3.81 -19.83 -1.90
CA GLU A 132 3.57 -21.13 -2.53
C GLU A 132 2.46 -21.07 -3.60
N LYS A 133 1.45 -20.22 -3.38
CA LYS A 133 0.37 -19.91 -4.34
C LYS A 133 0.75 -18.83 -5.36
N LYS A 134 2.05 -18.55 -5.53
CA LYS A 134 2.59 -17.59 -6.50
C LYS A 134 2.20 -16.12 -6.22
N TRP A 135 1.91 -15.79 -4.99
CA TRP A 135 1.79 -14.38 -4.59
C TRP A 135 3.17 -13.75 -4.49
N ALA A 136 3.32 -12.55 -5.04
CA ALA A 136 4.52 -11.75 -4.85
C ALA A 136 4.59 -11.24 -3.40
N TYR A 137 5.71 -11.48 -2.73
CA TYR A 137 5.95 -10.96 -1.38
C TYR A 137 6.55 -9.57 -1.43
N VAL A 138 6.03 -8.68 -0.61
CA VAL A 138 6.53 -7.31 -0.42
C VAL A 138 6.59 -6.98 1.07
N LYS A 139 7.69 -6.36 1.52
CA LYS A 139 7.75 -5.76 2.84
C LYS A 139 7.02 -4.40 2.79
N GLY A 140 5.96 -4.25 3.56
CA GLY A 140 5.17 -3.02 3.65
C GLY A 140 5.69 -2.07 4.72
N GLY A 141 5.37 -0.78 4.59
CA GLY A 141 5.87 0.28 5.45
C GLY A 141 7.27 0.76 5.04
N HIS A 142 8.03 1.26 6.01
CA HIS A 142 9.43 1.66 5.83
C HIS A 142 10.36 0.53 6.23
#